data_007d0110e5b7e2633b73bed4f2cc78a6
#
_entry.id   007d0110e5b7e2633b73bed4f2cc78a6
#
_cell.length_a   1.000
_cell.length_b   1.000
_cell.length_c   1.000
_cell.angle_alpha   90.00
_cell.angle_beta   90.00
_cell.angle_gamma   90.00
#
_symmetry.space_group_name_H-M   'P 1'
#
loop_
_entity.id
_entity.type
_entity.pdbx_description
1 polymer ?
#
loop_
_entity_poly.entity_id
_entity_poly.type
_entity_poly.pdbx_seq_one_letter_code
_entity_poly.pdbx_strand_id
1 'polypeptide(L)'
;MIQTTVKISGMACSMCEAHINDTIRRAFSVEKVSSSHIKGETVILSREPLDEAALCAAVDATGYTAGEIRAAPYEKKGLFSFLKK
;
A
#
# COMPACT_ATOMS: atom_id res chain seq x y z
N MET A 1 -2.97 -10.76 9.11
CA MET A 1 -2.52 -9.48 8.56
C MET A 1 -3.21 -9.21 7.24
N ILE A 2 -3.39 -7.96 6.91
CA ILE A 2 -4.10 -7.57 5.69
C ILE A 2 -3.13 -6.89 4.76
N GLN A 3 -3.17 -7.25 3.48
CA GLN A 3 -2.39 -6.58 2.47
C GLN A 3 -3.32 -5.71 1.64
N THR A 4 -3.07 -4.42 1.61
CA THR A 4 -3.88 -3.48 0.85
C THR A 4 -3.04 -2.94 -0.30
N THR A 5 -3.52 -3.06 -1.52
CA THR A 5 -2.83 -2.57 -2.69
C THR A 5 -3.61 -1.39 -3.26
N VAL A 6 -2.94 -0.25 -3.41
CA VAL A 6 -3.57 0.96 -3.90
C VAL A 6 -2.91 1.37 -5.21
N LYS A 7 -3.69 1.52 -6.26
CA LYS A 7 -3.17 2.01 -7.52
C LYS A 7 -3.02 3.52 -7.39
N ILE A 8 -1.88 4.04 -7.82
CA ILE A 8 -1.60 5.47 -7.69
C ILE A 8 -1.12 6.03 -9.01
N SER A 9 -1.72 7.12 -9.41
CA SER A 9 -1.32 7.82 -10.63
C SER A 9 -0.45 9.00 -10.24
N GLY A 10 0.56 9.25 -11.03
CA GLY A 10 1.43 10.40 -10.79
C GLY A 10 2.78 10.09 -10.19
N MET A 11 3.00 8.88 -9.72
CA MET A 11 4.32 8.51 -9.24
C MET A 11 5.24 8.35 -10.42
N ALA A 12 6.34 9.08 -10.43
CA ALA A 12 7.25 9.06 -11.56
C ALA A 12 8.66 8.59 -11.21
N CYS A 13 9.01 8.52 -9.96
CA CYS A 13 10.37 8.16 -9.59
C CYS A 13 10.43 7.66 -8.15
N SER A 14 11.60 7.24 -7.72
CA SER A 14 11.75 6.68 -6.38
C SER A 14 11.49 7.70 -5.27
N MET A 15 11.68 8.98 -5.55
CA MET A 15 11.37 9.97 -4.52
C MET A 15 9.88 10.04 -4.26
N CYS A 16 9.08 9.83 -5.30
CA CYS A 16 7.63 9.79 -5.14
C CYS A 16 7.25 8.58 -4.29
N GLU A 17 7.95 7.45 -4.48
CA GLU A 17 7.68 6.27 -3.67
C GLU A 17 7.92 6.56 -2.20
N ALA A 18 9.03 7.21 -1.88
CA ALA A 18 9.35 7.52 -0.50
C ALA A 18 8.32 8.47 0.10
N HIS A 19 7.86 9.43 -0.67
CA HIS A 19 6.88 10.38 -0.20
C HIS A 19 5.55 9.68 0.15
N ILE A 20 5.12 8.77 -0.72
CA ILE A 20 3.89 8.03 -0.48
C ILE A 20 4.07 7.14 0.75
N ASN A 21 5.21 6.45 0.86
CA ASN A 21 5.46 5.57 1.99
C ASN A 21 5.40 6.35 3.30
N ASP A 22 6.02 7.53 3.36
CA ASP A 22 6.01 8.33 4.57
C ASP A 22 4.60 8.82 4.90
N THR A 23 3.85 9.23 3.88
CA THR A 23 2.50 9.72 4.08
C THR A 23 1.62 8.63 4.70
N ILE A 24 1.73 7.40 4.18
CA ILE A 24 0.93 6.30 4.70
C ILE A 24 1.36 5.97 6.13
N ARG A 25 2.66 5.97 6.42
CA ARG A 25 3.12 5.65 7.75
C ARG A 25 2.68 6.69 8.77
N ARG A 26 2.57 7.95 8.38
CA ARG A 26 2.13 8.99 9.29
C ARG A 26 0.63 8.95 9.51
N ALA A 27 -0.12 8.57 8.50
CA ALA A 27 -1.57 8.60 8.59
C ALA A 27 -2.14 7.33 9.22
N PHE A 28 -1.45 6.22 9.11
CA PHE A 28 -1.97 4.94 9.56
C PHE A 28 -0.93 4.14 10.33
N SER A 29 -1.43 3.29 11.20
CA SER A 29 -0.56 2.37 11.92
C SER A 29 -0.40 1.13 11.07
N VAL A 30 0.71 1.01 10.38
CA VAL A 30 0.92 -0.09 9.46
C VAL A 30 2.21 -0.83 9.77
N GLU A 31 2.30 -2.09 9.37
CA GLU A 31 3.48 -2.91 9.60
C GLU A 31 4.52 -2.67 8.53
N LYS A 32 4.09 -2.45 7.30
CA LYS A 32 5.00 -2.26 6.21
C LYS A 32 4.31 -1.54 5.07
N VAL A 33 5.02 -0.70 4.37
CA VAL A 33 4.48 -0.05 3.18
C VAL A 33 5.57 -0.01 2.13
N SER A 34 5.22 -0.32 0.91
CA SER A 34 6.15 -0.40 -0.20
C SER A 34 5.47 0.16 -1.44
N SER A 35 6.11 1.08 -2.13
CA SER A 35 5.54 1.68 -3.33
C SER A 35 6.42 1.38 -4.53
N SER A 36 5.80 1.30 -5.71
CA SER A 36 6.52 1.05 -6.95
C SER A 36 6.03 2.04 -7.99
N HIS A 37 6.89 2.93 -8.46
CA HIS A 37 6.50 3.88 -9.50
C HIS A 37 6.40 3.18 -10.85
N ILE A 38 7.11 2.07 -11.03
CA ILE A 38 7.03 1.33 -12.28
C ILE A 38 5.68 0.67 -12.41
N LYS A 39 5.16 0.08 -11.34
CA LYS A 39 3.86 -0.54 -11.38
C LYS A 39 2.74 0.45 -11.10
N GLY A 40 3.06 1.60 -10.57
CA GLY A 40 2.06 2.59 -10.21
C GLY A 40 1.17 2.15 -9.05
N GLU A 41 1.75 1.52 -8.05
CA GLU A 41 0.96 1.03 -6.94
C GLU A 41 1.74 1.04 -5.62
N THR A 42 1.01 1.02 -4.52
CA THR A 42 1.56 0.95 -3.18
C THR A 42 0.95 -0.25 -2.48
N VAL A 43 1.77 -1.06 -1.85
CA VAL A 43 1.32 -2.22 -1.10
C VAL A 43 1.54 -1.96 0.38
N ILE A 44 0.51 -2.13 1.19
CA ILE A 44 0.54 -1.83 2.61
C ILE A 44 0.17 -3.08 3.39
N LEU A 45 0.99 -3.43 4.38
CA LEU A 45 0.68 -4.53 5.27
C LEU A 45 0.27 -3.95 6.61
N SER A 46 -0.88 -4.33 7.11
CA SER A 46 -1.36 -3.87 8.40
C SER A 46 -2.11 -4.99 9.10
N ARG A 47 -2.28 -4.87 10.41
CA ARG A 47 -2.97 -5.90 11.16
C ARG A 47 -4.45 -5.82 10.92
N GLU A 48 -4.98 -4.66 10.65
CA GLU A 48 -6.39 -4.45 10.45
C GLU A 48 -6.63 -3.80 9.11
N PRO A 49 -7.82 -3.98 8.54
CA PRO A 49 -8.14 -3.36 7.27
C PRO A 49 -8.07 -1.85 7.40
N LEU A 50 -7.62 -1.18 6.37
CA LEU A 50 -7.54 0.27 6.37
C LEU A 50 -8.78 0.85 5.69
N ASP A 51 -9.17 2.04 6.12
CA ASP A 51 -10.32 2.71 5.55
C ASP A 51 -9.94 3.24 4.16
N GLU A 52 -10.63 2.77 3.13
CA GLU A 52 -10.34 3.15 1.76
C GLU A 52 -10.50 4.66 1.54
N ALA A 53 -11.53 5.26 2.15
CA ALA A 53 -11.74 6.68 1.99
C ALA A 53 -10.58 7.47 2.60
N ALA A 54 -10.07 7.02 3.74
CA ALA A 54 -8.95 7.67 4.39
C ALA A 54 -7.67 7.49 3.57
N LEU A 55 -7.49 6.33 2.93
CA LEU A 55 -6.35 6.09 2.08
C LEU A 55 -6.39 7.02 0.87
N CYS A 56 -7.54 7.16 0.24
CA CYS A 56 -7.68 8.06 -0.90
C CYS A 56 -7.37 9.49 -0.49
N ALA A 57 -7.87 9.92 0.66
CA ALA A 57 -7.63 11.27 1.14
C ALA A 57 -6.14 11.51 1.40
N ALA A 58 -5.47 10.53 2.00
CA ALA A 58 -4.05 10.66 2.30
C ALA A 58 -3.23 10.76 1.02
N VAL A 59 -3.54 9.95 0.02
CA VAL A 59 -2.83 9.97 -1.24
C VAL A 59 -3.12 11.28 -1.98
N ASP A 60 -4.38 11.70 -2.00
CA ASP A 60 -4.74 12.93 -2.70
C ASP A 60 -4.05 14.13 -2.08
N ALA A 61 -3.84 14.12 -0.77
CA ALA A 61 -3.18 15.22 -0.08
C ALA A 61 -1.73 15.38 -0.52
N THR A 62 -1.12 14.34 -1.08
CA THR A 62 0.26 14.44 -1.55
C THR A 62 0.32 14.98 -2.98
N GLY A 63 -0.80 15.14 -3.63
CA GLY A 63 -0.82 15.59 -5.02
C GLY A 63 -0.92 14.46 -6.03
N TYR A 64 -0.94 13.20 -5.58
CA TYR A 64 -1.12 12.07 -6.46
C TYR A 64 -2.57 11.63 -6.43
N THR A 65 -2.96 10.75 -7.32
CA THR A 65 -4.33 10.30 -7.40
C THR A 65 -4.41 8.83 -7.06
N ALA A 66 -5.25 8.49 -6.08
CA ALA A 66 -5.48 7.11 -5.73
C ALA A 66 -6.55 6.54 -6.64
N GLY A 67 -6.29 5.36 -7.17
CA GLY A 67 -7.25 4.67 -8.02
C GLY A 67 -7.84 3.48 -7.30
N GLU A 68 -7.76 2.32 -7.92
CA GLU A 68 -8.35 1.12 -7.37
C GLU A 68 -7.63 0.68 -6.09
N ILE A 69 -8.39 0.27 -5.09
CA ILE A 69 -7.85 -0.23 -3.84
C ILE A 69 -8.33 -1.65 -3.65
N ARG A 70 -7.40 -2.55 -3.34
CA ARG A 70 -7.72 -3.94 -3.09
C ARG A 70 -7.17 -4.35 -1.75
N ALA A 71 -7.94 -5.03 -0.94
CA ALA A 71 -7.49 -5.54 0.35
C ALA A 71 -7.69 -7.04 0.37
N ALA A 72 -6.72 -7.78 0.87
CA ALA A 72 -6.79 -9.24 0.93
C ALA A 72 -6.01 -9.74 2.15
N PRO A 73 -6.35 -10.89 2.68
CA PRO A 73 -5.58 -11.47 3.77
C PRO A 73 -4.17 -11.76 3.30
N TYR A 74 -3.18 -11.46 4.12
CA TYR A 74 -1.80 -11.72 3.81
C TYR A 74 -1.27 -12.81 4.72
N GLU A 75 -0.75 -13.87 4.15
CA GLU A 75 -0.20 -14.91 4.93
C GLU A 75 1.25 -15.03 4.67
N LYS A 76 2.03 -14.74 5.68
CA LYS A 76 3.36 -14.74 5.51
C LYS A 76 3.89 -16.05 5.28
N LYS A 77 3.32 -17.00 5.69
CA LYS A 77 3.80 -18.17 5.49
C LYS A 77 3.51 -18.68 4.32
N GLY A 78 3.20 -17.96 3.57
CA GLY A 78 3.06 -18.43 2.37
C GLY A 78 4.08 -19.37 2.15
N LEU A 79 4.94 -19.24 2.89
CA LEU A 79 5.91 -20.06 2.66
C LEU A 79 5.45 -21.36 2.89
N PHE A 80 4.59 -21.54 3.57
CA PHE A 80 4.35 -22.79 3.81
C PHE A 80 3.61 -23.33 2.79
N SER A 81 3.23 -22.49 2.12
CA SER A 81 2.50 -23.05 1.18
C SER A 81 3.38 -23.85 0.39
N PHE A 82 4.48 -23.66 0.48
CA PHE A 82 5.23 -24.37 -0.31
C PHE A 82 5.36 -25.69 0.16
N LEU A 83 4.95 -25.81 1.16
CA LEU A 83 5.09 -27.01 1.56
C LEU A 83 4.13 -27.81 1.00
N LYS A 84 3.37 -27.40 0.56
CA LYS A 84 2.53 -28.08 0.02
C LYS A 84 2.77 -28.28 -1.17
N LYS A 85 3.30 -28.06 -1.34
CA LYS A 85 3.72 -28.19 -2.32
C LYS A 85 4.13 -28.81 -2.62
#